data_859e4b5dac4d36e66580ae916a596d09
#
_entry.id   859e4b5dac4d36e66580ae916a596d09
#
_cell.length_a   1.000
_cell.length_b   1.000
_cell.length_c   1.000
_cell.angle_alpha   90.00
_cell.angle_beta   90.00
_cell.angle_gamma   90.00
#
_symmetry.space_group_name_H-M   'P 1'
#
loop_
_entity.id
_entity.type
_entity.pdbx_description
1 polymer ?
#
loop_
_entity_poly.entity_id
_entity_poly.type
_entity_poly.pdbx_seq_one_letter_code
_entity_poly.pdbx_strand_id
1 'polypeptide(L)'
;MKTKIIKRPSWDEYFLKLAMLASERSTCPRMHVGCVFVKDKFVLATGYNGSLPGLLHCEDEGCLIVDNHCVRTNHAEINALTQAVSHGVNIKGSTAYITNMSCTTCAKALIAAGIKRVVVFSDYHDTLATKFYSESKVEITKLEMPSKLINYDLKGYTSARKTKKSR
;
A
#
# COMPACT_ATOMS: atom_id res chain seq x y z
N MET A 1 24.73 1.38 30.24
CA MET A 1 23.96 0.67 29.20
C MET A 1 24.13 1.40 27.88
N LYS A 2 24.64 0.76 26.83
CA LYS A 2 24.70 1.36 25.49
C LYS A 2 23.29 1.38 24.90
N THR A 3 22.71 2.56 24.75
CA THR A 3 21.40 2.73 24.10
C THR A 3 21.51 2.29 22.64
N LYS A 4 20.77 1.26 22.25
CA LYS A 4 20.74 0.78 20.86
C LYS A 4 20.08 1.88 20.02
N ILE A 5 20.89 2.57 19.20
CA ILE A 5 20.37 3.58 18.27
C ILE A 5 19.57 2.85 17.18
N ILE A 6 18.26 3.06 17.15
CA ILE A 6 17.39 2.54 16.09
C ILE A 6 17.40 3.55 14.97
N LYS A 7 17.93 3.17 13.80
CA LYS A 7 17.95 4.02 12.62
C LYS A 7 16.52 4.29 12.16
N ARG A 8 16.18 5.58 12.00
CA ARG A 8 14.90 5.98 11.43
C ARG A 8 14.77 5.44 10.00
N PRO A 9 13.63 4.83 9.60
CA PRO A 9 13.39 4.43 8.22
C PRO A 9 13.36 5.65 7.30
N SER A 10 13.69 5.47 6.03
CA SER A 10 13.42 6.45 4.99
C SER A 10 11.91 6.71 4.85
N TRP A 11 11.52 7.79 4.18
CA TRP A 11 10.11 8.06 3.93
C TRP A 11 9.46 6.99 3.04
N ASP A 12 10.20 6.46 2.07
CA ASP A 12 9.71 5.40 1.21
C ASP A 12 9.48 4.10 1.99
N GLU A 13 10.44 3.70 2.83
CA GLU A 13 10.25 2.55 3.73
C GLU A 13 9.06 2.75 4.69
N TYR A 14 8.88 3.96 5.21
CA TYR A 14 7.78 4.28 6.11
C TYR A 14 6.42 4.13 5.41
N PHE A 15 6.25 4.73 4.23
CA PHE A 15 4.98 4.68 3.51
C PHE A 15 4.69 3.31 2.91
N LEU A 16 5.71 2.55 2.48
CA LEU A 16 5.51 1.15 2.10
C LEU A 16 5.06 0.28 3.28
N LYS A 17 5.57 0.52 4.49
CA LYS A 17 5.08 -0.14 5.70
C LYS A 17 3.63 0.21 6.02
N LEU A 18 3.18 1.44 5.75
CA LEU A 18 1.77 1.79 5.84
C LEU A 18 0.92 1.03 4.80
N ALA A 19 1.43 0.86 3.57
CA ALA A 19 0.77 0.02 2.57
C ALA A 19 0.69 -1.45 3.02
N MET A 20 1.74 -2.00 3.65
CA MET A 20 1.69 -3.34 4.26
C MET A 20 0.64 -3.42 5.36
N LEU A 21 0.56 -2.42 6.24
CA LEU A 21 -0.46 -2.37 7.29
C LEU A 21 -1.87 -2.28 6.69
N ALA A 22 -2.06 -1.49 5.63
CA ALA A 22 -3.34 -1.45 4.91
C ALA A 22 -3.71 -2.81 4.31
N SER A 23 -2.72 -3.59 3.82
CA SER A 23 -2.96 -4.91 3.24
C SER A 23 -3.48 -5.94 4.24
N GLU A 24 -3.29 -5.75 5.55
CA GLU A 24 -3.86 -6.63 6.60
C GLU A 24 -5.40 -6.60 6.62
N ARG A 25 -6.01 -5.58 6.01
CA ARG A 25 -7.46 -5.49 5.83
C ARG A 25 -7.98 -6.21 4.58
N SER A 26 -7.09 -6.79 3.77
CA SER A 26 -7.50 -7.54 2.59
C SER A 26 -8.39 -8.72 2.96
N THR A 27 -9.47 -8.88 2.20
CA THR A 27 -10.41 -10.01 2.32
C THR A 27 -10.18 -11.07 1.23
N CYS A 28 -9.01 -11.04 0.58
CA CYS A 28 -8.63 -11.98 -0.46
C CYS A 28 -7.71 -13.08 0.11
N PRO A 29 -8.12 -14.35 0.11
CA PRO A 29 -7.30 -15.44 0.64
C PRO A 29 -6.09 -15.79 -0.25
N ARG A 30 -6.01 -15.24 -1.48
CA ARG A 30 -4.93 -15.53 -2.44
C ARG A 30 -3.73 -14.62 -2.28
N MET A 31 -3.96 -13.33 -1.99
CA MET A 31 -2.89 -12.33 -1.87
C MET A 31 -3.40 -11.12 -1.09
N HIS A 32 -2.58 -10.59 -0.21
CA HIS A 32 -2.85 -9.37 0.54
C HIS A 32 -2.05 -8.22 -0.08
N VAL A 33 -2.76 -7.26 -0.68
CA VAL A 33 -2.17 -6.10 -1.33
C VAL A 33 -2.71 -4.82 -0.67
N GLY A 34 -1.80 -3.89 -0.41
CA GLY A 34 -2.14 -2.56 0.11
C GLY A 34 -1.57 -1.47 -0.79
N CYS A 35 -2.27 -0.34 -0.85
CA CYS A 35 -1.89 0.85 -1.58
C CYS A 35 -2.09 2.10 -0.71
N VAL A 36 -1.11 3.02 -0.75
CA VAL A 36 -1.19 4.31 -0.04
C VAL A 36 -0.75 5.42 -0.99
N PHE A 37 -1.61 6.41 -1.20
CA PHE A 37 -1.25 7.61 -1.96
C PHE A 37 -0.71 8.68 -1.02
N VAL A 38 0.44 9.24 -1.37
CA VAL A 38 1.15 10.23 -0.54
C VAL A 38 1.56 11.42 -1.39
N LYS A 39 1.35 12.62 -0.86
CA LYS A 39 1.88 13.87 -1.43
C LYS A 39 2.42 14.73 -0.30
N ASP A 40 3.60 15.31 -0.52
CA ASP A 40 4.25 16.20 0.47
C ASP A 40 4.34 15.58 1.88
N LYS A 41 4.56 14.26 1.95
CA LYS A 41 4.60 13.43 3.16
C LYS A 41 3.25 13.27 3.87
N PHE A 42 2.14 13.71 3.30
CA PHE A 42 0.80 13.46 3.80
C PHE A 42 0.15 12.27 3.09
N VAL A 43 -0.46 11.38 3.87
CA VAL A 43 -1.28 10.30 3.33
C VAL A 43 -2.60 10.89 2.85
N LEU A 44 -2.90 10.69 1.57
CA LEU A 44 -4.10 11.19 0.92
C LEU A 44 -5.24 10.18 0.92
N ALA A 45 -4.92 8.92 0.63
CA ALA A 45 -5.86 7.81 0.65
C ALA A 45 -5.11 6.49 0.86
N THR A 46 -5.84 5.50 1.34
CA THR A 46 -5.37 4.12 1.50
C THR A 46 -6.33 3.16 0.80
N GLY A 47 -5.85 2.01 0.40
CA GLY A 47 -6.68 0.95 -0.16
C GLY A 47 -6.05 -0.41 0.08
N TYR A 48 -6.88 -1.43 0.06
CA TYR A 48 -6.48 -2.84 0.08
C TYR A 48 -7.36 -3.62 -0.89
N ASN A 49 -6.87 -4.75 -1.37
CA ASN A 49 -7.67 -5.56 -2.26
C ASN A 49 -8.80 -6.25 -1.51
N GLY A 50 -10.03 -6.09 -2.00
CA GLY A 50 -11.23 -6.59 -1.33
C GLY A 50 -12.48 -6.37 -2.17
N SER A 51 -13.57 -7.00 -1.76
CA SER A 51 -14.86 -6.85 -2.43
C SER A 51 -15.39 -5.44 -2.33
N LEU A 52 -16.28 -5.09 -3.26
CA LEU A 52 -16.94 -3.79 -3.25
C LEU A 52 -17.82 -3.64 -2.00
N PRO A 53 -18.04 -2.41 -1.52
CA PRO A 53 -18.94 -2.15 -0.40
C PRO A 53 -20.34 -2.75 -0.65
N GLY A 54 -20.84 -3.50 0.34
CA GLY A 54 -22.14 -4.16 0.27
C GLY A 54 -22.18 -5.51 -0.46
N LEU A 55 -21.06 -5.96 -1.02
CA LEU A 55 -20.94 -7.30 -1.61
C LEU A 55 -20.21 -8.27 -0.66
N LEU A 56 -20.51 -9.56 -0.80
CA LEU A 56 -19.86 -10.62 -0.03
C LEU A 56 -18.36 -10.70 -0.32
N HIS A 57 -17.57 -11.00 0.70
CA HIS A 57 -16.13 -11.13 0.58
C HIS A 57 -15.71 -12.52 0.13
N CYS A 58 -14.47 -12.62 -0.40
CA CYS A 58 -13.91 -13.91 -0.79
C CYS A 58 -13.71 -14.88 0.39
N GLU A 59 -13.51 -14.36 1.59
CA GLU A 59 -13.44 -15.18 2.82
C GLU A 59 -14.78 -15.78 3.22
N ASP A 60 -15.91 -15.19 2.80
CA ASP A 60 -17.26 -15.68 3.10
C ASP A 60 -17.78 -16.66 2.03
N GLU A 61 -17.60 -16.30 0.75
CA GLU A 61 -18.19 -16.96 -0.42
C GLU A 61 -17.17 -17.61 -1.37
N GLY A 62 -15.87 -17.48 -1.07
CA GLY A 62 -14.82 -17.91 -1.97
C GLY A 62 -14.54 -16.92 -3.12
N CYS A 63 -13.50 -17.23 -3.87
CA CYS A 63 -13.09 -16.41 -5.04
C CYS A 63 -13.97 -16.70 -6.26
N LEU A 64 -14.40 -15.64 -6.95
CA LEU A 64 -15.04 -15.75 -8.25
C LEU A 64 -13.94 -15.67 -9.34
N ILE A 65 -13.57 -16.83 -9.90
CA ILE A 65 -12.44 -16.94 -10.82
C ILE A 65 -12.90 -16.87 -12.27
N VAL A 66 -12.36 -15.92 -13.02
CA VAL A 66 -12.49 -15.81 -14.48
C VAL A 66 -11.08 -15.64 -15.06
N ASP A 67 -10.72 -16.45 -16.04
CA ASP A 67 -9.40 -16.44 -16.69
C ASP A 67 -8.22 -16.41 -15.68
N ASN A 68 -8.30 -17.26 -14.66
CA ASN A 68 -7.35 -17.37 -13.56
C ASN A 68 -7.23 -16.12 -12.65
N HIS A 69 -8.10 -15.13 -12.79
CA HIS A 69 -8.18 -13.95 -11.95
C HIS A 69 -9.45 -13.94 -11.11
N CYS A 70 -9.34 -13.47 -9.85
CA CYS A 70 -10.52 -13.25 -9.04
C CYS A 70 -11.16 -11.92 -9.44
N VAL A 71 -12.40 -11.97 -9.95
CA VAL A 71 -13.18 -10.80 -10.36
C VAL A 71 -14.11 -10.28 -9.25
N ARG A 72 -14.19 -10.96 -8.10
CA ARG A 72 -14.95 -10.49 -6.94
C ARG A 72 -14.32 -9.28 -6.26
N THR A 73 -12.98 -9.19 -6.26
CA THR A 73 -12.24 -8.16 -5.55
C THR A 73 -11.73 -7.07 -6.48
N ASN A 74 -11.87 -5.82 -6.06
CA ASN A 74 -11.06 -4.74 -6.61
C ASN A 74 -9.62 -4.86 -6.14
N HIS A 75 -8.69 -4.39 -6.95
CA HIS A 75 -7.30 -4.24 -6.55
C HIS A 75 -7.12 -3.07 -5.57
N ALA A 76 -6.08 -3.12 -4.76
CA ALA A 76 -5.78 -2.13 -3.73
C ALA A 76 -5.67 -0.70 -4.29
N GLU A 77 -5.06 -0.56 -5.48
CA GLU A 77 -4.90 0.71 -6.17
C GLU A 77 -6.25 1.32 -6.55
N ILE A 78 -7.15 0.49 -7.09
CA ILE A 78 -8.50 0.95 -7.48
C ILE A 78 -9.30 1.33 -6.24
N ASN A 79 -9.21 0.56 -5.15
CA ASN A 79 -9.89 0.89 -3.91
C ASN A 79 -9.33 2.19 -3.29
N ALA A 80 -8.01 2.42 -3.31
CA ALA A 80 -7.42 3.68 -2.89
C ALA A 80 -7.88 4.86 -3.76
N LEU A 81 -7.96 4.66 -5.08
CA LEU A 81 -8.42 5.66 -6.04
C LEU A 81 -9.89 6.03 -5.81
N THR A 82 -10.76 5.04 -5.70
CA THR A 82 -12.19 5.26 -5.45
C THR A 82 -12.45 5.90 -4.10
N GLN A 83 -11.67 5.56 -3.07
CA GLN A 83 -11.73 6.22 -1.77
C GLN A 83 -11.33 7.70 -1.89
N ALA A 84 -10.25 8.03 -2.59
CA ALA A 84 -9.86 9.40 -2.83
C ALA A 84 -10.98 10.19 -3.55
N VAL A 85 -11.56 9.61 -4.60
CA VAL A 85 -12.66 10.22 -5.36
C VAL A 85 -13.89 10.44 -4.48
N SER A 86 -14.31 9.45 -3.69
CA SER A 86 -15.49 9.55 -2.83
C SER A 86 -15.39 10.62 -1.73
N HIS A 87 -14.17 10.98 -1.35
CA HIS A 87 -13.89 12.03 -0.36
C HIS A 87 -13.41 13.36 -0.97
N GLY A 88 -13.43 13.49 -2.30
CA GLY A 88 -13.01 14.71 -2.99
C GLY A 88 -11.50 15.00 -2.87
N VAL A 89 -10.69 13.98 -2.64
CA VAL A 89 -9.25 14.14 -2.44
C VAL A 89 -8.52 14.12 -3.77
N ASN A 90 -7.79 15.20 -4.07
CA ASN A 90 -6.97 15.30 -5.28
C ASN A 90 -5.63 14.58 -5.11
N ILE A 91 -5.44 13.49 -5.83
CA ILE A 91 -4.21 12.68 -5.81
C ILE A 91 -3.23 13.02 -6.93
N LYS A 92 -3.53 13.98 -7.80
CA LYS A 92 -2.63 14.37 -8.90
C LYS A 92 -1.27 14.83 -8.37
N GLY A 93 -0.21 14.27 -8.94
CA GLY A 93 1.17 14.55 -8.56
C GLY A 93 1.65 13.80 -7.31
N SER A 94 0.86 12.86 -6.76
CA SER A 94 1.25 12.04 -5.61
C SER A 94 2.13 10.84 -6.02
N THR A 95 2.71 10.20 -5.00
CA THR A 95 3.39 8.90 -5.08
C THR A 95 2.43 7.81 -4.61
N ALA A 96 2.34 6.72 -5.36
CA ALA A 96 1.65 5.51 -4.96
C ALA A 96 2.64 4.52 -4.33
N TYR A 97 2.43 4.16 -3.07
CA TYR A 97 3.17 3.11 -2.37
C TYR A 97 2.30 1.84 -2.38
N ILE A 98 2.79 0.77 -2.99
CA ILE A 98 2.02 -0.45 -3.22
C ILE A 98 2.87 -1.64 -2.81
N THR A 99 2.29 -2.61 -2.11
CA THR A 99 3.05 -3.79 -1.67
C THR A 99 3.57 -4.63 -2.84
N ASN A 100 2.85 -4.62 -3.97
CA ASN A 100 3.19 -5.35 -5.20
C ASN A 100 3.10 -4.41 -6.41
N MET A 101 3.84 -4.70 -7.49
CA MET A 101 3.70 -3.96 -8.74
C MET A 101 2.27 -4.04 -9.27
N SER A 102 1.77 -2.92 -9.80
CA SER A 102 0.43 -2.84 -10.40
C SER A 102 0.29 -3.72 -11.64
N CYS A 103 -0.89 -4.27 -11.84
CA CYS A 103 -1.26 -4.82 -13.14
C CYS A 103 -1.50 -3.71 -14.18
N THR A 104 -1.57 -4.09 -15.47
CA THR A 104 -1.80 -3.16 -16.58
C THR A 104 -3.04 -2.28 -16.38
N THR A 105 -4.14 -2.81 -15.86
CA THR A 105 -5.38 -2.04 -15.62
C THR A 105 -5.19 -0.99 -14.55
N CYS A 106 -4.57 -1.35 -13.42
CA CYS A 106 -4.26 -0.41 -12.34
C CYS A 106 -3.26 0.65 -12.80
N ALA A 107 -2.21 0.26 -13.54
CA ALA A 107 -1.23 1.21 -14.07
C ALA A 107 -1.89 2.30 -14.93
N LYS A 108 -2.78 1.91 -15.86
CA LYS A 108 -3.55 2.87 -16.67
C LYS A 108 -4.37 3.83 -15.81
N ALA A 109 -5.06 3.33 -14.79
CA ALA A 109 -5.87 4.16 -13.89
C ALA A 109 -5.00 5.15 -13.09
N LEU A 110 -3.86 4.70 -12.54
CA LEU A 110 -2.93 5.56 -11.79
C LEU A 110 -2.28 6.63 -12.68
N ILE A 111 -1.90 6.29 -13.91
CA ILE A 111 -1.37 7.24 -14.89
C ILE A 111 -2.42 8.29 -15.21
N ALA A 112 -3.67 7.88 -15.52
CA ALA A 112 -4.78 8.77 -15.82
C ALA A 112 -5.12 9.70 -14.66
N ALA A 113 -5.01 9.22 -13.41
CA ALA A 113 -5.17 10.00 -12.19
C ALA A 113 -4.01 10.97 -11.91
N GLY A 114 -2.93 10.91 -12.70
CA GLY A 114 -1.78 11.82 -12.60
C GLY A 114 -0.78 11.46 -11.51
N ILE A 115 -0.70 10.19 -11.11
CA ILE A 115 0.37 9.69 -10.25
C ILE A 115 1.73 9.95 -10.92
N LYS A 116 2.73 10.39 -10.17
CA LYS A 116 4.07 10.72 -10.69
C LYS A 116 5.13 9.68 -10.36
N ARG A 117 4.92 8.92 -9.32
CA ARG A 117 5.87 7.91 -8.85
C ARG A 117 5.14 6.72 -8.25
N VAL A 118 5.68 5.53 -8.47
CA VAL A 118 5.23 4.27 -7.86
C VAL A 118 6.39 3.66 -7.10
N VAL A 119 6.17 3.29 -5.85
CA VAL A 119 7.16 2.64 -4.99
C VAL A 119 6.61 1.29 -4.54
N VAL A 120 7.38 0.21 -4.77
CA VAL A 120 6.93 -1.17 -4.52
C VAL A 120 7.98 -2.00 -3.79
N PHE A 121 7.56 -3.08 -3.14
CA PHE A 121 8.45 -4.11 -2.61
C PHE A 121 8.70 -5.24 -3.60
N SER A 122 7.66 -5.70 -4.26
CA SER A 122 7.69 -6.92 -5.07
C SER A 122 7.40 -6.64 -6.53
N ASP A 123 8.06 -7.37 -7.41
CA ASP A 123 7.70 -7.39 -8.82
C ASP A 123 6.48 -8.27 -9.02
N TYR A 124 5.51 -7.72 -9.72
CA TYR A 124 4.49 -8.48 -10.42
C TYR A 124 4.88 -8.45 -11.90
N HIS A 125 4.96 -9.62 -12.53
CA HIS A 125 5.43 -9.75 -13.91
C HIS A 125 4.37 -9.30 -14.93
N ASP A 126 4.03 -8.01 -14.91
CA ASP A 126 3.23 -7.37 -15.95
C ASP A 126 4.12 -6.37 -16.71
N THR A 127 4.68 -6.88 -17.82
CA THR A 127 5.58 -6.10 -18.68
C THR A 127 4.90 -4.88 -19.32
N LEU A 128 3.58 -4.95 -19.55
CA LEU A 128 2.82 -3.83 -20.11
C LEU A 128 2.61 -2.72 -19.09
N ALA A 129 2.38 -3.05 -17.81
CA ALA A 129 2.31 -2.05 -16.75
C ALA A 129 3.61 -1.25 -16.65
N THR A 130 4.75 -1.94 -16.63
CA THR A 130 6.08 -1.31 -16.60
C THR A 130 6.32 -0.43 -17.83
N LYS A 131 5.95 -0.92 -19.01
CA LYS A 131 6.04 -0.16 -20.28
C LYS A 131 5.21 1.12 -20.21
N PHE A 132 3.95 1.06 -19.77
CA PHE A 132 3.08 2.24 -19.69
C PHE A 132 3.59 3.26 -18.69
N TYR A 133 4.10 2.86 -17.54
CA TYR A 133 4.75 3.79 -16.60
C TYR A 133 5.95 4.49 -17.22
N SER A 134 6.81 3.75 -17.93
CA SER A 134 7.97 4.31 -18.63
C SER A 134 7.57 5.34 -19.70
N GLU A 135 6.63 4.97 -20.58
CA GLU A 135 6.14 5.87 -21.65
C GLU A 135 5.47 7.13 -21.09
N SER A 136 4.77 7.00 -19.94
CA SER A 136 4.09 8.12 -19.25
C SER A 136 5.02 8.90 -18.32
N LYS A 137 6.32 8.56 -18.26
CA LYS A 137 7.32 9.19 -17.37
C LYS A 137 6.94 9.11 -15.89
N VAL A 138 6.27 8.04 -15.48
CA VAL A 138 6.02 7.73 -14.07
C VAL A 138 7.24 7.00 -13.53
N GLU A 139 7.86 7.54 -12.50
CA GLU A 139 9.03 6.94 -11.86
C GLU A 139 8.64 5.66 -11.11
N ILE A 140 9.41 4.58 -11.28
CA ILE A 140 9.26 3.35 -10.51
C ILE A 140 10.47 3.21 -9.58
N THR A 141 10.22 3.01 -8.30
CA THR A 141 11.24 2.67 -7.30
C THR A 141 10.88 1.33 -6.66
N LYS A 142 11.84 0.41 -6.65
CA LYS A 142 11.71 -0.86 -5.93
C LYS A 142 12.56 -0.84 -4.68
N LEU A 143 11.99 -1.25 -3.56
CA LEU A 143 12.69 -1.46 -2.30
C LEU A 143 12.65 -2.92 -1.89
N GLU A 144 13.63 -3.33 -1.07
CA GLU A 144 13.58 -4.64 -0.42
C GLU A 144 12.49 -4.68 0.65
N MET A 145 11.80 -5.82 0.75
CA MET A 145 10.79 -6.02 1.78
C MET A 145 11.44 -6.00 3.16
N PRO A 146 10.98 -5.18 4.10
CA PRO A 146 11.57 -5.11 5.42
C PRO A 146 11.32 -6.41 6.20
N SER A 147 12.33 -6.89 6.90
CA SER A 147 12.20 -8.08 7.76
C SER A 147 11.28 -7.87 8.97
N LYS A 148 10.97 -6.61 9.30
CA LYS A 148 10.09 -6.21 10.41
C LYS A 148 9.27 -4.98 10.04
N LEU A 149 7.99 -5.03 10.33
CA LEU A 149 7.10 -3.90 10.13
C LEU A 149 7.43 -2.74 11.09
N ILE A 150 7.72 -3.06 12.35
CA ILE A 150 8.05 -2.09 13.40
C ILE A 150 9.42 -2.43 13.98
N ASN A 151 10.28 -1.41 14.13
CA ASN A 151 11.63 -1.56 14.65
C ASN A 151 11.72 -1.51 16.20
N TYR A 152 10.59 -1.36 16.89
CA TYR A 152 10.51 -1.30 18.35
C TYR A 152 10.02 -2.62 18.92
N ASP A 153 10.54 -2.98 20.09
CA ASP A 153 9.89 -3.92 20.97
C ASP A 153 8.70 -3.20 21.66
N LEU A 154 7.48 -3.68 21.40
CA LEU A 154 6.26 -3.11 21.99
C LEU A 154 6.30 -3.16 23.53
N LYS A 155 7.00 -4.13 24.15
CA LYS A 155 7.22 -4.18 25.58
C LYS A 155 8.01 -2.99 26.11
N GLY A 156 9.02 -2.52 25.35
CA GLY A 156 9.78 -1.32 25.66
C GLY A 156 8.96 -0.03 25.57
N TYR A 157 7.98 0.02 24.65
CA TYR A 157 7.11 1.19 24.49
C TYR A 157 6.19 1.42 25.70
N THR A 158 5.71 0.34 26.33
CA THR A 158 4.83 0.43 27.52
C THR A 158 5.60 0.69 28.82
N SER A 159 6.88 0.28 28.93
CA SER A 159 7.69 0.45 30.13
C SER A 159 8.21 1.89 30.32
N ALA A 160 8.44 2.64 29.24
CA ALA A 160 8.93 4.01 29.31
C ALA A 160 7.94 5.02 29.96
N ARG A 161 6.65 4.68 30.06
CA ARG A 161 5.63 5.50 30.73
C ARG A 161 5.57 5.35 32.25
N LYS A 162 6.21 4.34 32.84
CA LYS A 162 6.14 4.07 34.27
C LYS A 162 7.13 4.86 35.15
N THR A 163 8.04 5.63 34.57
CA THR A 163 9.13 6.28 35.33
C THR A 163 8.92 7.77 35.61
N LYS A 164 7.70 8.32 35.48
CA LYS A 164 7.38 9.66 35.95
C LYS A 164 6.15 9.67 36.88
N LYS A 165 6.27 8.97 38.01
CA LYS A 165 5.47 9.26 39.21
C LYS A 165 6.45 9.44 40.36
N SER A 166 6.34 10.56 41.03
CA SER A 166 6.97 11.01 42.26
C SER A 166 8.29 11.78 42.11
N ARG A 167 8.24 13.09 42.17
CA ARG A 167 8.46 13.86 43.40
C ARG A 167 7.98 15.26 43.18
#